data_eed7483eabb58b406fbb1c050b4f59df
#
_entry.id   eed7483eabb58b406fbb1c050b4f59df
#
_cell.length_a   1.000
_cell.length_b   1.000
_cell.length_c   1.000
_cell.angle_alpha   90.00
_cell.angle_beta   90.00
_cell.angle_gamma   90.00
#
_symmetry.space_group_name_H-M   'P 1'
#
loop_
_entity.id
_entity.type
_entity.pdbx_description
1 polymer ?
#
loop_
_entity_poly.entity_id
_entity_poly.type
_entity_poly.pdbx_seq_one_letter_code
_entity_poly.pdbx_strand_id
1 'polypeptide(L)'
;AKQISFYRELLNFADIVTPNLTEAILLTEYNKTFSEIKREDIEKIAKKLSEMGTKRILIKSFEEKNLLNTLYFSKNIIKWFESKKIDIKICGTGDVFSSLVASELVKGEHLENSIQKIQTLLFDNIEKQEKYEGLNEIQLENFKIGE
;
A
#
# COMPACT_ATOMS: atom_id res chain seq x y z
N ALA A 1 12.97 9.05 -15.73
CA ALA A 1 14.27 8.57 -15.24
C ALA A 1 14.74 9.36 -13.99
N LYS A 2 14.88 10.70 -14.02
CA LYS A 2 15.37 11.50 -12.87
C LYS A 2 14.52 11.37 -11.60
N GLN A 3 13.19 11.29 -11.68
CA GLN A 3 12.34 11.15 -10.50
C GLN A 3 12.56 9.82 -9.78
N ILE A 4 12.69 8.72 -10.51
CA ILE A 4 12.90 7.39 -9.92
C ILE A 4 14.22 7.32 -9.16
N SER A 5 15.33 7.88 -9.71
CA SER A 5 16.61 7.91 -9.00
C SER A 5 16.54 8.70 -7.69
N PHE A 6 15.83 9.83 -7.69
CA PHE A 6 15.60 10.62 -6.48
C PHE A 6 14.81 9.86 -5.41
N TYR A 7 13.72 9.19 -5.81
CA TYR A 7 12.96 8.36 -4.86
C TYR A 7 13.79 7.21 -4.28
N ARG A 8 14.69 6.63 -5.08
CA ARG A 8 15.62 5.59 -4.58
C ARG A 8 16.60 6.10 -3.52
N GLU A 9 17.09 7.31 -3.67
CA GLU A 9 17.94 7.94 -2.67
C GLU A 9 17.20 8.14 -1.34
N LEU A 10 15.91 8.50 -1.40
CA LEU A 10 15.07 8.69 -0.22
C LEU A 10 14.78 7.40 0.55
N LEU A 11 14.87 6.22 -0.08
CA LEU A 11 14.61 4.94 0.58
C LEU A 11 15.50 4.72 1.81
N ASN A 12 16.73 5.20 1.78
CA ASN A 12 17.68 5.09 2.89
C ASN A 12 17.26 5.89 4.14
N PHE A 13 16.42 6.88 3.98
CA PHE A 13 15.93 7.76 5.05
C PHE A 13 14.53 7.41 5.52
N ALA A 14 13.86 6.49 4.85
CA ALA A 14 12.49 6.14 5.15
C ALA A 14 12.41 5.00 6.17
N ASP A 15 11.68 5.23 7.27
CA ASP A 15 11.34 4.16 8.22
C ASP A 15 10.36 3.15 7.63
N ILE A 16 9.52 3.61 6.73
CA ILE A 16 8.54 2.80 6.00
C ILE A 16 8.28 3.40 4.61
N VAL A 17 8.02 2.54 3.65
CA VAL A 17 7.52 2.92 2.33
C VAL A 17 6.25 2.15 1.98
N THR A 18 5.34 2.82 1.28
CA THR A 18 4.02 2.28 0.95
C THR A 18 3.74 2.34 -0.57
N PRO A 19 4.63 1.84 -1.42
CA PRO A 19 4.42 1.88 -2.86
C PRO A 19 3.22 1.03 -3.27
N ASN A 20 2.51 1.44 -4.31
CA ASN A 20 1.69 0.49 -5.05
C ASN A 20 2.59 -0.44 -5.88
N LEU A 21 2.01 -1.51 -6.45
CA LEU A 21 2.80 -2.50 -7.18
C LEU A 21 3.55 -1.90 -8.38
N THR A 22 2.94 -0.98 -9.11
CA THR A 22 3.60 -0.30 -10.25
C THR A 22 4.81 0.51 -9.79
N GLU A 23 4.66 1.27 -8.72
CA GLU A 23 5.74 2.05 -8.11
C GLU A 23 6.86 1.14 -7.61
N ALA A 24 6.53 0.02 -6.97
CA ALA A 24 7.50 -0.95 -6.46
C ALA A 24 8.31 -1.60 -7.60
N ILE A 25 7.67 -1.96 -8.71
CA ILE A 25 8.32 -2.47 -9.92
C ILE A 25 9.31 -1.42 -10.48
N LEU A 26 8.86 -0.16 -10.62
CA LEU A 26 9.68 0.93 -11.13
C LEU A 26 10.88 1.23 -10.22
N LEU A 27 10.66 1.29 -8.91
CA LEU A 27 11.73 1.55 -7.93
C LEU A 27 12.81 0.47 -7.96
N THR A 28 12.42 -0.77 -8.17
CA THR A 28 13.35 -1.91 -8.17
C THR A 28 13.87 -2.29 -9.55
N GLU A 29 13.36 -1.67 -10.63
CA GLU A 29 13.63 -2.11 -12.00
C GLU A 29 13.39 -3.62 -12.17
N TYR A 30 12.27 -4.11 -11.64
CA TYR A 30 11.96 -5.52 -11.71
C TYR A 30 11.60 -5.91 -13.13
N ASN A 31 12.26 -6.95 -13.66
CA ASN A 31 12.19 -7.30 -15.08
C ASN A 31 11.00 -8.21 -15.43
N LYS A 32 9.79 -7.78 -15.04
CA LYS A 32 8.52 -8.42 -15.44
C LYS A 32 7.47 -7.36 -15.67
N THR A 33 6.56 -7.63 -16.59
CA THR A 33 5.37 -6.80 -16.78
C THR A 33 4.36 -7.04 -15.66
N PHE A 34 3.48 -6.08 -15.42
CA PHE A 34 2.46 -6.16 -14.36
C PHE A 34 1.62 -7.45 -14.44
N SER A 35 1.28 -7.89 -15.65
CA SER A 35 0.48 -9.10 -15.89
C SER A 35 1.19 -10.42 -15.57
N GLU A 36 2.51 -10.41 -15.48
CA GLU A 36 3.34 -11.59 -15.20
C GLU A 36 3.71 -11.74 -13.72
N ILE A 37 3.40 -10.70 -12.92
CA ILE A 37 3.75 -10.66 -11.49
C ILE A 37 2.90 -11.66 -10.70
N LYS A 38 3.57 -12.44 -9.87
CA LYS A 38 2.98 -13.35 -8.89
C LYS A 38 3.40 -12.95 -7.47
N ARG A 39 2.79 -13.56 -6.45
CA ARG A 39 3.13 -13.30 -5.03
C ARG A 39 4.62 -13.42 -4.75
N GLU A 40 5.27 -14.46 -5.27
CA GLU A 40 6.71 -14.67 -5.07
C GLU A 40 7.56 -13.56 -5.70
N ASP A 41 7.11 -12.93 -6.78
CA ASP A 41 7.79 -11.80 -7.37
C ASP A 41 7.67 -10.55 -6.49
N ILE A 42 6.49 -10.32 -5.88
CA ILE A 42 6.26 -9.20 -4.97
C ILE A 42 7.11 -9.33 -3.71
N GLU A 43 7.28 -10.54 -3.18
CA GLU A 43 8.18 -10.82 -2.06
C GLU A 43 9.65 -10.52 -2.41
N LYS A 44 10.09 -10.87 -3.64
CA LYS A 44 11.43 -10.52 -4.13
C LYS A 44 11.59 -9.00 -4.31
N ILE A 45 10.56 -8.32 -4.81
CA ILE A 45 10.53 -6.85 -4.95
C ILE A 45 10.65 -6.21 -3.56
N ALA A 46 9.89 -6.68 -2.57
CA ALA A 46 9.97 -6.18 -1.20
C ALA A 46 11.37 -6.37 -0.59
N LYS A 47 11.96 -7.55 -0.79
CA LYS A 47 13.33 -7.82 -0.36
C LYS A 47 14.32 -6.86 -1.01
N LYS A 48 14.21 -6.61 -2.32
CA LYS A 48 15.07 -5.66 -3.04
C LYS A 48 14.92 -4.24 -2.52
N LEU A 49 13.69 -3.78 -2.21
CA LEU A 49 13.46 -2.49 -1.56
C LEU A 49 14.12 -2.42 -0.17
N SER A 50 14.09 -3.52 0.58
CA SER A 50 14.78 -3.59 1.88
C SER A 50 16.30 -3.50 1.74
N GLU A 51 16.88 -4.14 0.74
CA GLU A 51 18.31 -4.06 0.42
C GLU A 51 18.72 -2.64 -0.01
N MET A 52 17.78 -1.83 -0.51
CA MET A 52 17.94 -0.42 -0.85
C MET A 52 17.85 0.53 0.37
N GLY A 53 17.69 -0.01 1.59
CA GLY A 53 17.82 0.73 2.85
C GLY A 53 16.53 0.83 3.68
N THR A 54 15.36 0.56 3.12
CA THR A 54 14.09 0.68 3.84
C THR A 54 13.80 -0.51 4.75
N LYS A 55 13.46 -0.24 6.02
CA LYS A 55 13.26 -1.29 7.02
C LYS A 55 11.89 -1.95 6.98
N ARG A 56 10.86 -1.21 6.57
CA ARG A 56 9.46 -1.65 6.51
C ARG A 56 8.88 -1.30 5.16
N ILE A 57 8.27 -2.25 4.52
CA ILE A 57 7.70 -2.09 3.17
C ILE A 57 6.26 -2.58 3.18
N LEU A 58 5.36 -1.78 2.63
CA LEU A 58 3.97 -2.12 2.35
C LEU A 58 3.72 -1.98 0.85
N ILE A 59 3.75 -3.08 0.12
CA ILE A 59 3.39 -3.09 -1.31
C ILE A 59 1.88 -3.33 -1.41
N LYS A 60 1.15 -2.35 -1.92
CA LYS A 60 -0.30 -2.36 -2.03
C LYS A 60 -0.77 -2.54 -3.47
N SER A 61 -2.07 -2.79 -3.63
CA SER A 61 -2.76 -2.86 -4.93
C SER A 61 -2.35 -4.04 -5.82
N PHE A 62 -2.02 -5.19 -5.23
CA PHE A 62 -1.92 -6.44 -5.96
C PHE A 62 -3.28 -7.11 -6.06
N GLU A 63 -3.80 -7.21 -7.28
CA GLU A 63 -5.09 -7.85 -7.53
C GLU A 63 -4.91 -9.33 -7.83
N GLU A 64 -5.55 -10.19 -7.05
CA GLU A 64 -5.61 -11.63 -7.27
C GLU A 64 -6.95 -12.19 -6.81
N LYS A 65 -7.61 -13.01 -7.64
CA LYS A 65 -8.89 -13.69 -7.31
C LYS A 65 -9.99 -12.75 -6.81
N ASN A 66 -10.14 -11.57 -7.43
CA ASN A 66 -11.08 -10.51 -7.01
C ASN A 66 -10.82 -9.92 -5.61
N LEU A 67 -9.62 -10.11 -5.09
CA LEU A 67 -9.16 -9.50 -3.86
C LEU A 67 -8.06 -8.49 -4.15
N LEU A 68 -8.02 -7.46 -3.32
CA LEU A 68 -6.92 -6.52 -3.28
C LEU A 68 -5.97 -6.93 -2.16
N ASN A 69 -4.73 -7.22 -2.53
CA ASN A 69 -3.74 -7.74 -1.61
C ASN A 69 -2.68 -6.68 -1.29
N THR A 70 -2.25 -6.66 -0.04
CA THR A 70 -1.14 -5.84 0.45
C THR A 70 -0.11 -6.74 1.11
N LEU A 71 1.14 -6.62 0.67
CA LEU A 71 2.27 -7.28 1.31
C LEU A 71 2.89 -6.35 2.36
N TYR A 72 3.06 -6.83 3.57
CA TYR A 72 3.94 -6.25 4.58
C TYR A 72 5.24 -7.04 4.67
N PHE A 73 6.36 -6.34 4.60
CA PHE A 73 7.70 -6.90 4.75
C PHE A 73 8.50 -6.10 5.79
N SER A 74 9.07 -6.79 6.76
CA SER A 74 9.99 -6.19 7.75
C SER A 74 10.90 -7.25 8.37
N LYS A 75 12.20 -7.07 8.36
CA LYS A 75 13.18 -7.96 9.04
C LYS A 75 12.94 -9.46 8.77
N ASN A 76 12.67 -9.87 7.56
CA ASN A 76 12.32 -11.24 7.16
C ASN A 76 10.90 -11.71 7.59
N ILE A 77 10.08 -10.84 8.16
CA ILE A 77 8.65 -11.10 8.34
C ILE A 77 7.95 -10.75 7.04
N ILE A 78 7.19 -11.70 6.51
CA ILE A 78 6.31 -11.52 5.36
C ILE A 78 4.89 -11.82 5.81
N LYS A 79 4.00 -10.84 5.64
CA LYS A 79 2.57 -11.01 5.88
C LYS A 79 1.77 -10.47 4.72
N TRP A 80 0.75 -11.22 4.30
CA TRP A 80 -0.21 -10.82 3.31
C TRP A 80 -1.53 -10.45 3.98
N PHE A 81 -2.10 -9.35 3.53
CA PHE A 81 -3.40 -8.85 3.97
C PHE A 81 -4.32 -8.75 2.77
N GLU A 82 -5.53 -9.23 2.92
CA GLU A 82 -6.52 -9.28 1.84
C GLU A 82 -7.70 -8.36 2.18
N SER A 83 -8.17 -7.64 1.19
CA SER A 83 -9.41 -6.87 1.26
C SER A 83 -10.24 -7.11 0.01
N LYS A 84 -11.54 -6.87 0.10
CA LYS A 84 -12.39 -6.89 -1.08
C LYS A 84 -11.95 -5.81 -2.06
N LYS A 85 -12.03 -6.12 -3.34
CA LYS A 85 -11.85 -5.11 -4.40
C LYS A 85 -13.15 -4.31 -4.52
N ILE A 86 -13.01 -3.01 -4.66
CA ILE A 86 -14.10 -2.11 -5.04
C ILE A 86 -13.85 -1.73 -6.49
N ASP A 87 -14.85 -1.95 -7.34
CA ASP A 87 -14.75 -1.68 -8.78
C ASP A 87 -14.89 -0.18 -9.12
N ILE A 88 -14.54 0.68 -8.18
CA ILE A 88 -14.55 2.13 -8.37
C ILE A 88 -13.13 2.65 -8.37
N LYS A 89 -12.85 3.55 -9.29
CA LYS A 89 -11.59 4.23 -9.36
C LYS A 89 -11.67 5.54 -8.58
N ILE A 90 -11.29 5.50 -7.31
CA ILE A 90 -11.24 6.66 -6.43
C ILE A 90 -9.80 7.11 -6.23
N CYS A 91 -9.49 8.36 -6.56
CA CYS A 91 -8.20 8.98 -6.31
C CYS A 91 -8.01 9.32 -4.82
N GLY A 92 -6.76 9.30 -4.35
CA GLY A 92 -6.43 9.66 -2.96
C GLY A 92 -6.47 8.52 -1.94
N THR A 93 -6.98 7.35 -2.29
CA THR A 93 -7.03 6.18 -1.38
C THR A 93 -5.64 5.76 -0.89
N GLY A 94 -4.62 5.90 -1.76
CA GLY A 94 -3.23 5.61 -1.42
C GLY A 94 -2.67 6.56 -0.38
N ASP A 95 -3.01 7.84 -0.45
CA ASP A 95 -2.55 8.88 0.48
C ASP A 95 -3.21 8.71 1.86
N VAL A 96 -4.51 8.41 1.88
CA VAL A 96 -5.23 8.10 3.12
C VAL A 96 -4.67 6.84 3.78
N PHE A 97 -4.41 5.77 3.01
CA PHE A 97 -3.77 4.57 3.53
C PHE A 97 -2.42 4.89 4.18
N SER A 98 -1.56 5.64 3.50
CA SER A 98 -0.23 6.00 3.99
C SER A 98 -0.30 6.87 5.25
N SER A 99 -1.27 7.78 5.32
CA SER A 99 -1.51 8.64 6.49
C SER A 99 -1.97 7.83 7.71
N LEU A 100 -2.87 6.86 7.51
CA LEU A 100 -3.31 5.95 8.57
C LEU A 100 -2.17 5.07 9.08
N VAL A 101 -1.34 4.55 8.18
CA VAL A 101 -0.13 3.78 8.54
C VAL A 101 0.83 4.64 9.36
N ALA A 102 1.07 5.88 8.97
CA ALA A 102 1.91 6.81 9.73
C ALA A 102 1.33 7.10 11.11
N SER A 103 0.02 7.28 11.21
CA SER A 103 -0.68 7.48 12.49
C SER A 103 -0.46 6.31 13.47
N GLU A 104 -0.61 5.07 13.00
CA GLU A 104 -0.40 3.88 13.84
C GLU A 104 1.07 3.75 14.29
N LEU A 105 2.02 4.10 13.42
CA LEU A 105 3.44 4.14 13.78
C LEU A 105 3.73 5.15 14.90
N VAL A 106 3.14 6.36 14.82
CA VAL A 106 3.32 7.40 15.87
C VAL A 106 2.71 6.97 17.20
N LYS A 107 1.62 6.19 17.18
CA LYS A 107 1.04 5.60 18.39
C LYS A 107 1.89 4.49 19.01
N GLY A 108 2.94 4.03 18.32
CA GLY A 108 3.78 2.91 18.75
C GLY A 108 3.17 1.53 18.50
N GLU A 109 2.12 1.45 17.68
CA GLU A 109 1.45 0.21 17.36
C GLU A 109 2.28 -0.69 16.45
N HIS A 110 2.13 -1.99 16.60
CA HIS A 110 2.71 -2.96 15.69
C HIS A 110 1.92 -3.00 14.39
N LEU A 111 2.53 -2.50 13.31
CA LEU A 111 1.87 -2.36 12.00
C LEU A 111 1.21 -3.66 11.50
N GLU A 112 1.84 -4.80 11.75
CA GLU A 112 1.29 -6.10 11.37
C GLU A 112 -0.09 -6.42 12.00
N ASN A 113 -0.48 -5.69 13.04
CA ASN A 113 -1.79 -5.81 13.69
C ASN A 113 -2.77 -4.74 13.19
N SER A 114 -2.25 -3.61 12.70
CA SER A 114 -3.05 -2.46 12.29
C SER A 114 -3.43 -2.49 10.80
N ILE A 115 -2.63 -3.12 9.94
CA ILE A 115 -2.84 -3.09 8.47
C ILE A 115 -4.23 -3.60 8.07
N GLN A 116 -4.67 -4.72 8.63
CA GLN A 116 -6.00 -5.26 8.32
C GLN A 116 -7.11 -4.29 8.73
N LYS A 117 -6.98 -3.66 9.90
CA LYS A 117 -7.92 -2.64 10.39
C LYS A 117 -7.95 -1.42 9.47
N ILE A 118 -6.78 -0.95 9.02
CA ILE A 118 -6.67 0.17 8.06
C ILE A 118 -7.35 -0.17 6.74
N GLN A 119 -7.12 -1.37 6.20
CA GLN A 119 -7.77 -1.81 4.96
C GLN A 119 -9.28 -1.89 5.09
N THR A 120 -9.78 -2.45 6.21
CA THR A 120 -11.23 -2.52 6.48
C THR A 120 -11.82 -1.12 6.59
N LEU A 121 -11.17 -0.23 7.33
CA LEU A 121 -11.60 1.16 7.49
C LEU A 121 -11.69 1.89 6.14
N LEU A 122 -10.69 1.73 5.29
CA LEU A 122 -10.69 2.29 3.94
C LEU A 122 -11.83 1.71 3.11
N PHE A 123 -11.96 0.39 3.08
CA PHE A 123 -13.02 -0.29 2.33
C PHE A 123 -14.40 0.24 2.71
N ASP A 124 -14.72 0.26 4.02
CA ASP A 124 -16.02 0.69 4.53
C ASP A 124 -16.35 2.15 4.18
N ASN A 125 -15.33 3.02 4.19
CA ASN A 125 -15.53 4.43 3.84
C ASN A 125 -15.71 4.61 2.32
N ILE A 126 -14.96 3.88 1.50
CA ILE A 126 -15.09 3.93 0.04
C ILE A 126 -16.45 3.34 -0.38
N GLU A 127 -16.87 2.20 0.18
CA GLU A 127 -18.17 1.59 -0.12
C GLU A 127 -19.34 2.51 0.22
N LYS A 128 -19.22 3.31 1.30
CA LYS A 128 -20.22 4.32 1.65
C LYS A 128 -20.22 5.48 0.67
N GLN A 129 -19.05 5.91 0.19
CA GLN A 129 -18.93 6.99 -0.79
C GLN A 129 -19.41 6.59 -2.19
N GLU A 130 -19.35 5.30 -2.56
CA GLU A 130 -19.89 4.79 -3.83
C GLU A 130 -21.36 5.17 -4.05
N LYS A 131 -22.10 5.31 -2.97
CA LYS A 131 -23.53 5.68 -3.02
C LYS A 131 -23.77 7.15 -3.39
N TYR A 132 -22.74 7.97 -3.40
CA TYR A 132 -22.81 9.37 -3.84
C TYR A 132 -22.31 9.45 -5.28
N GLU A 133 -23.22 9.53 -6.25
CA GLU A 133 -22.93 9.56 -7.68
C GLU A 133 -21.91 10.66 -8.03
N GLY A 134 -20.87 10.28 -8.78
CA GLY A 134 -19.97 11.21 -9.47
C GLY A 134 -18.70 11.60 -8.73
N LEU A 135 -18.36 11.01 -7.59
CA LEU A 135 -17.13 11.32 -6.86
C LEU A 135 -15.98 10.41 -7.32
N ASN A 136 -14.99 11.00 -7.99
CA ASN A 136 -13.76 10.32 -8.40
C ASN A 136 -12.61 10.45 -7.37
N GLU A 137 -12.86 11.14 -6.25
CA GLU A 137 -11.88 11.44 -5.21
C GLU A 137 -12.43 11.08 -3.83
N ILE A 138 -11.55 10.64 -2.91
CA ILE A 138 -11.96 10.35 -1.54
C ILE A 138 -12.36 11.64 -0.82
N GLN A 139 -13.55 11.65 -0.22
CA GLN A 139 -14.06 12.79 0.54
C GLN A 139 -13.68 12.63 2.00
N LEU A 140 -12.61 13.30 2.43
CA LEU A 140 -12.09 13.20 3.79
C LEU A 140 -13.07 13.69 4.86
N GLU A 141 -13.93 14.66 4.53
CA GLU A 141 -14.98 15.16 5.42
C GLU A 141 -16.02 14.09 5.81
N ASN A 142 -16.21 13.09 4.93
CA ASN A 142 -17.11 11.96 5.16
C ASN A 142 -16.38 10.72 5.70
N PHE A 143 -15.06 10.81 5.86
CA PHE A 143 -14.24 9.70 6.31
C PHE A 143 -14.35 9.53 7.82
N LYS A 144 -15.00 8.46 8.26
CA LYS A 144 -15.16 8.14 9.68
C LYS A 144 -14.01 7.24 10.13
N ILE A 145 -13.14 7.79 10.95
CA ILE A 145 -12.19 7.03 11.76
C ILE A 145 -13.02 6.58 12.98
N GLY A 146 -13.29 5.28 13.10
CA GLY A 146 -14.18 4.75 14.12
C GLY A 146 -13.89 5.29 15.52
N GLU A 147 -14.95 5.46 16.29
CA GLU A 147 -14.90 5.79 17.72
C GLU A 147 -14.28 4.64 18.53
#